data_dc7cacf5bf51e88bcba16d31ace18efe
#
_entry.id   dc7cacf5bf51e88bcba16d31ace18efe
#
_cell.length_a   1.000
_cell.length_b   1.000
_cell.length_c   1.000
_cell.angle_alpha   90.00
_cell.angle_beta   90.00
_cell.angle_gamma   90.00
#
_symmetry.space_group_name_H-M   'P 1'
#
loop_
_entity.id
_entity.type
_entity.pdbx_description
1 polymer ?
#
loop_
_entity_poly.entity_id
_entity_poly.type
_entity_poly.pdbx_seq_one_letter_code
_entity_poly.pdbx_strand_id
1 'polypeptide(L)'
;MALWLCRAGRHGEHEQKFIDEGKVYLTWHGLDRDLSKIPDLKALRKLLAERFPKFTPGHLTQNSGQLWAFAHRMSPGDWVAVPSKRKTIHIGEIAGNYVFVPEGPDPYFHRRDIKWLETDIPRTNFDRDILSSLGAFTTVCQIKRNDAETRVRAMRTNKWKSVGIKPRVTAVEGEEGTTDETSVEALDLEQIARDEIARLIEAKYSGHGLELLVEAVLNAQGFTTHHSNKGADGGIDILAAPGTLGFGEPRICVQVKSQDTPLERQVLDQLVGTMQHVGADQGLLVCWGGFKKTVLNELPRLFFKVRLWDQNDLIDHFLAQYDKLDEDLRAEIPLKRIWAVAAQSQEEDEQD
;
A
#
# COMPACT_ATOMS: atom_id res chain seq x y z
N MET A 1 16.01 11.30 16.73
CA MET A 1 15.70 10.23 15.75
C MET A 1 14.49 10.69 14.96
N ALA A 2 14.38 10.37 13.69
CA ALA A 2 13.30 10.85 12.83
C ALA A 2 12.54 9.69 12.20
N LEU A 3 11.31 9.94 11.71
CA LEU A 3 10.56 9.04 10.84
C LEU A 3 10.54 9.64 9.43
N TRP A 4 10.95 8.86 8.45
CA TRP A 4 11.00 9.23 7.05
C TRP A 4 10.02 8.42 6.23
N LEU A 5 9.43 9.03 5.23
CA LEU A 5 8.75 8.35 4.13
C LEU A 5 9.78 8.12 3.03
N CYS A 6 9.86 6.91 2.47
CA CYS A 6 10.58 6.61 1.25
C CYS A 6 9.68 5.79 0.34
N ARG A 7 9.41 6.25 -0.88
CA ARG A 7 8.61 5.49 -1.85
C ARG A 7 9.54 4.65 -2.74
N ALA A 8 9.14 3.42 -2.97
CA ALA A 8 9.86 2.47 -3.83
C ALA A 8 9.40 2.58 -5.30
N GLY A 9 9.55 3.77 -5.89
CA GLY A 9 8.96 4.14 -7.17
C GLY A 9 7.53 4.68 -7.04
N ARG A 10 6.96 5.11 -8.16
CA ARG A 10 5.62 5.72 -8.21
C ARG A 10 4.51 4.76 -7.79
N HIS A 11 4.60 3.52 -8.26
CA HIS A 11 3.62 2.47 -8.01
C HIS A 11 4.19 1.33 -7.15
N GLY A 12 5.31 1.56 -6.44
CA GLY A 12 6.00 0.55 -5.65
C GLY A 12 6.70 -0.52 -6.52
N GLU A 13 7.07 -0.21 -7.76
CA GLU A 13 7.71 -1.12 -8.71
C GLU A 13 9.07 -1.64 -8.22
N HIS A 14 9.73 -0.90 -7.35
CA HIS A 14 11.03 -1.27 -6.78
C HIS A 14 10.95 -1.87 -5.37
N GLU A 15 9.73 -2.05 -4.83
CA GLU A 15 9.47 -2.54 -3.47
C GLU A 15 10.19 -3.85 -3.15
N GLN A 16 10.06 -4.83 -4.05
CA GLN A 16 10.64 -6.15 -3.83
C GLN A 16 12.17 -6.08 -3.69
N LYS A 17 12.81 -5.23 -4.49
CA LYS A 17 14.25 -5.01 -4.41
C LYS A 17 14.66 -4.37 -3.09
N PHE A 18 13.87 -3.39 -2.59
CA PHE A 18 14.13 -2.78 -1.29
C PHE A 18 14.11 -3.81 -0.17
N ILE A 19 13.11 -4.69 -0.19
CA ILE A 19 12.94 -5.73 0.83
C ILE A 19 14.03 -6.81 0.74
N ASP A 20 14.25 -7.36 -0.46
CA ASP A 20 15.18 -8.49 -0.66
C ASP A 20 16.64 -8.09 -0.38
N GLU A 21 17.03 -6.85 -0.68
CA GLU A 21 18.40 -6.39 -0.46
C GLU A 21 18.61 -5.68 0.89
N GLY A 22 17.55 -5.45 1.66
CA GLY A 22 17.65 -4.68 2.91
C GLY A 22 18.13 -3.25 2.70
N LYS A 23 17.59 -2.57 1.68
CA LYS A 23 18.02 -1.22 1.28
C LYS A 23 16.84 -0.36 0.86
N VAL A 24 17.00 0.95 0.98
CA VAL A 24 16.16 1.93 0.29
C VAL A 24 17.01 2.66 -0.75
N TYR A 25 16.40 2.94 -1.90
CA TYR A 25 17.04 3.61 -3.01
C TYR A 25 16.30 4.89 -3.38
N LEU A 26 17.04 5.88 -3.88
CA LEU A 26 16.44 6.90 -4.73
C LEU A 26 16.30 6.33 -6.14
N THR A 27 15.09 6.15 -6.60
CA THR A 27 14.80 5.49 -7.89
C THR A 27 14.60 6.52 -9.02
N TRP A 28 15.51 7.48 -9.09
CA TRP A 28 15.49 8.56 -10.09
C TRP A 28 16.40 8.21 -11.25
N HIS A 29 15.82 8.04 -12.43
CA HIS A 29 16.56 7.72 -13.64
C HIS A 29 17.56 8.82 -14.01
N GLY A 30 18.71 8.41 -14.47
CA GLY A 30 19.75 9.31 -14.96
C GLY A 30 20.44 10.16 -13.88
N LEU A 31 20.18 9.99 -12.61
CA LEU A 31 20.86 10.71 -11.52
C LEU A 31 22.17 10.00 -11.15
N ASP A 32 23.20 10.13 -11.98
CA ASP A 32 24.48 9.43 -11.92
C ASP A 32 25.60 10.23 -11.21
N ARG A 33 25.24 11.12 -10.30
CA ARG A 33 26.18 11.99 -9.58
C ARG A 33 26.14 11.74 -8.07
N ASP A 34 27.30 11.66 -7.45
CA ASP A 34 27.44 11.52 -6.02
C ASP A 34 26.91 12.73 -5.28
N LEU A 35 25.73 12.60 -4.65
CA LEU A 35 25.08 13.69 -3.94
C LEU A 35 25.84 14.11 -2.69
N SER A 36 26.66 13.25 -2.09
CA SER A 36 27.46 13.61 -0.90
C SER A 36 28.54 14.64 -1.18
N LYS A 37 28.94 14.78 -2.45
CA LYS A 37 29.96 15.77 -2.89
C LYS A 37 29.38 17.13 -3.25
N ILE A 38 28.07 17.27 -3.23
CA ILE A 38 27.41 18.53 -3.55
C ILE A 38 27.41 19.42 -2.30
N PRO A 39 27.95 20.65 -2.38
CA PRO A 39 28.20 21.46 -1.19
C PRO A 39 26.93 22.02 -0.53
N ASP A 40 25.91 22.32 -1.31
CA ASP A 40 24.69 22.96 -0.83
C ASP A 40 23.48 22.73 -1.76
N LEU A 41 22.29 23.08 -1.29
CA LEU A 41 21.04 22.99 -2.04
C LEU A 41 21.03 23.80 -3.34
N LYS A 42 21.77 24.92 -3.39
CA LYS A 42 21.84 25.77 -4.59
C LYS A 42 22.62 25.06 -5.71
N ALA A 43 23.73 24.42 -5.36
CA ALA A 43 24.51 23.60 -6.28
C ALA A 43 23.69 22.38 -6.75
N LEU A 44 22.92 21.75 -5.86
CA LEU A 44 22.02 20.64 -6.20
C LEU A 44 20.92 21.09 -7.17
N ARG A 45 20.27 22.24 -6.93
CA ARG A 45 19.27 22.81 -7.86
C ARG A 45 19.85 23.08 -9.25
N LYS A 46 21.07 23.60 -9.30
CA LYS A 46 21.77 23.84 -10.57
C LYS A 46 22.02 22.52 -11.31
N LEU A 47 22.51 21.49 -10.63
CA LEU A 47 22.71 20.17 -11.20
C LEU A 47 21.40 19.59 -11.76
N LEU A 48 20.31 19.70 -11.00
CA LEU A 48 18.99 19.20 -11.44
C LEU A 48 18.46 19.98 -12.65
N ALA A 49 18.64 21.31 -12.69
CA ALA A 49 18.23 22.12 -13.84
C ALA A 49 19.01 21.76 -15.11
N GLU A 50 20.29 21.43 -14.99
CA GLU A 50 21.12 20.96 -16.11
C GLU A 50 20.73 19.57 -16.59
N ARG A 51 20.40 18.66 -15.64
CA ARG A 51 20.08 17.27 -15.95
C ARG A 51 18.63 17.06 -16.41
N PHE A 52 17.72 17.84 -15.84
CA PHE A 52 16.27 17.78 -16.09
C PHE A 52 15.75 19.16 -16.56
N PRO A 53 16.02 19.54 -17.80
CA PRO A 53 15.70 20.89 -18.29
C PRO A 53 14.21 21.19 -18.37
N LYS A 54 13.35 20.18 -18.33
CA LYS A 54 11.89 20.34 -18.30
C LYS A 54 11.35 20.69 -16.90
N PHE A 55 12.15 20.61 -15.83
CA PHE A 55 11.68 20.91 -14.48
C PHE A 55 11.40 22.40 -14.29
N THR A 56 10.22 22.70 -13.75
CA THR A 56 9.88 24.07 -13.33
C THR A 56 10.66 24.47 -12.08
N PRO A 57 10.78 25.77 -11.76
CA PRO A 57 11.44 26.23 -10.53
C PRO A 57 10.86 25.60 -9.25
N GLY A 58 9.54 25.34 -9.20
CA GLY A 58 8.88 24.64 -8.10
C GLY A 58 9.34 23.19 -7.98
N HIS A 59 9.39 22.46 -9.10
CA HIS A 59 9.92 21.09 -9.15
C HIS A 59 11.38 21.03 -8.71
N LEU A 60 12.23 21.96 -9.16
CA LEU A 60 13.64 22.01 -8.75
C LEU A 60 13.79 22.23 -7.25
N THR A 61 12.96 23.09 -6.65
CA THR A 61 12.97 23.34 -5.21
C THR A 61 12.56 22.13 -4.41
N GLN A 62 11.41 21.53 -4.75
CA GLN A 62 10.88 20.36 -4.07
C GLN A 62 11.81 19.15 -4.20
N ASN A 63 12.26 18.86 -5.41
CA ASN A 63 13.10 17.70 -5.70
C ASN A 63 14.49 17.82 -5.08
N SER A 64 15.10 19.01 -5.12
CA SER A 64 16.37 19.23 -4.43
C SER A 64 16.28 19.01 -2.93
N GLY A 65 15.15 19.38 -2.30
CA GLY A 65 14.89 19.13 -0.88
C GLY A 65 14.82 17.64 -0.54
N GLN A 66 14.15 16.83 -1.36
CA GLN A 66 14.06 15.39 -1.19
C GLN A 66 15.43 14.69 -1.33
N LEU A 67 16.16 15.01 -2.40
CA LEU A 67 17.47 14.43 -2.66
C LEU A 67 18.48 14.81 -1.58
N TRP A 68 18.44 16.08 -1.15
CA TRP A 68 19.26 16.57 -0.05
C TRP A 68 18.95 15.86 1.26
N ALA A 69 17.67 15.65 1.54
CA ALA A 69 17.25 14.93 2.75
C ALA A 69 17.77 13.50 2.74
N PHE A 70 17.64 12.79 1.61
CA PHE A 70 18.14 11.43 1.49
C PHE A 70 19.66 11.33 1.67
N ALA A 71 20.43 12.24 1.06
CA ALA A 71 21.89 12.18 1.10
C ALA A 71 22.48 12.70 2.41
N HIS A 72 21.92 13.78 3.00
CA HIS A 72 22.58 14.54 4.06
C HIS A 72 21.83 14.61 5.39
N ARG A 73 20.49 14.42 5.41
CA ARG A 73 19.69 14.59 6.64
C ARG A 73 19.31 13.29 7.32
N MET A 74 19.01 12.24 6.54
CA MET A 74 18.72 10.92 7.10
C MET A 74 19.98 10.36 7.77
N SER A 75 19.80 9.77 8.94
CA SER A 75 20.91 9.29 9.77
C SER A 75 20.67 7.87 10.26
N PRO A 76 21.73 7.07 10.51
CA PRO A 76 21.59 5.77 11.17
C PRO A 76 20.77 5.88 12.47
N GLY A 77 19.86 4.93 12.69
CA GLY A 77 18.91 4.93 13.80
C GLY A 77 17.59 5.65 13.52
N ASP A 78 17.50 6.46 12.46
CA ASP A 78 16.20 6.97 12.00
C ASP A 78 15.34 5.83 11.45
N TRP A 79 14.03 5.99 11.52
CA TRP A 79 13.12 5.01 10.95
C TRP A 79 12.61 5.46 9.58
N VAL A 80 12.34 4.47 8.74
CA VAL A 80 11.78 4.69 7.41
C VAL A 80 10.49 3.88 7.25
N ALA A 81 9.46 4.55 6.73
CA ALA A 81 8.21 3.94 6.29
C ALA A 81 8.22 3.86 4.76
N VAL A 82 7.99 2.67 4.22
CA VAL A 82 7.90 2.43 2.78
C VAL A 82 6.51 1.90 2.48
N PRO A 83 5.62 2.69 1.84
CA PRO A 83 4.33 2.22 1.37
C PRO A 83 4.49 1.13 0.30
N SER A 84 3.74 0.05 0.47
CA SER A 84 3.74 -1.12 -0.41
C SER A 84 2.75 -0.97 -1.56
N LYS A 85 3.00 -1.64 -2.69
CA LYS A 85 2.02 -1.89 -3.75
C LYS A 85 0.73 -2.51 -3.23
N ARG A 86 0.85 -3.41 -2.26
CA ARG A 86 -0.28 -4.12 -1.63
C ARG A 86 -1.00 -3.28 -0.59
N LYS A 87 -0.71 -1.97 -0.58
CA LYS A 87 -1.35 -1.03 0.35
C LYS A 87 -1.13 -1.39 1.83
N THR A 88 0.01 -2.03 2.12
CA THR A 88 0.59 -2.19 3.45
C THR A 88 1.70 -1.15 3.65
N ILE A 89 2.37 -1.19 4.78
CA ILE A 89 3.51 -0.31 5.07
C ILE A 89 4.63 -1.17 5.64
N HIS A 90 5.82 -1.05 5.09
CA HIS A 90 7.03 -1.61 5.67
C HIS A 90 7.70 -0.59 6.56
N ILE A 91 8.18 -1.00 7.72
CA ILE A 91 8.93 -0.15 8.65
C ILE A 91 10.33 -0.73 8.83
N GLY A 92 11.33 0.11 8.62
CA GLY A 92 12.74 -0.23 8.80
C GLY A 92 13.49 0.82 9.60
N GLU A 93 14.68 0.46 10.07
CA GLU A 93 15.66 1.34 10.71
C GLU A 93 16.84 1.52 9.78
N ILE A 94 17.27 2.76 9.57
CA ILE A 94 18.44 3.08 8.76
C ILE A 94 19.68 2.53 9.49
N ALA A 95 20.36 1.59 8.86
CA ALA A 95 21.53 0.90 9.43
C ALA A 95 22.86 1.54 9.01
N GLY A 96 22.86 2.29 7.90
CA GLY A 96 24.09 2.84 7.32
C GLY A 96 23.96 4.28 6.83
N ASN A 97 25.09 4.87 6.51
CA ASN A 97 25.16 6.16 5.85
C ASN A 97 24.71 6.06 4.39
N TYR A 98 24.52 7.23 3.76
CA TYR A 98 24.31 7.32 2.33
C TYR A 98 25.50 6.72 1.55
N VAL A 99 25.19 5.95 0.52
CA VAL A 99 26.18 5.34 -0.37
C VAL A 99 25.80 5.65 -1.82
N PHE A 100 26.77 6.16 -2.58
CA PHE A 100 26.71 6.30 -4.03
C PHE A 100 27.44 5.14 -4.71
N VAL A 101 26.80 4.50 -5.68
CA VAL A 101 27.34 3.36 -6.43
C VAL A 101 27.41 3.74 -7.91
N PRO A 102 28.55 4.25 -8.40
CA PRO A 102 28.68 4.77 -9.77
C PRO A 102 28.47 3.70 -10.85
N GLU A 103 28.78 2.45 -10.54
CA GLU A 103 28.60 1.29 -11.43
C GLU A 103 27.26 0.59 -11.24
N GLY A 104 26.38 1.17 -10.42
CA GLY A 104 25.03 0.63 -10.20
C GLY A 104 24.19 0.75 -11.48
N PRO A 105 23.26 -0.19 -11.71
CA PRO A 105 22.31 -0.02 -12.80
C PRO A 105 21.36 1.15 -12.49
N ASP A 106 21.02 1.94 -13.51
CA ASP A 106 19.99 2.97 -13.40
C ASP A 106 18.63 2.32 -13.02
N PRO A 107 17.90 2.83 -12.02
CA PRO A 107 18.10 4.06 -11.24
C PRO A 107 18.75 3.88 -9.84
N TYR A 108 19.47 2.80 -9.59
CA TYR A 108 19.89 2.38 -8.23
C TYR A 108 21.27 2.91 -7.80
N PHE A 109 21.65 4.09 -8.25
CA PHE A 109 22.93 4.71 -7.90
C PHE A 109 23.04 5.14 -6.42
N HIS A 110 21.92 5.48 -5.80
CA HIS A 110 21.87 6.08 -4.45
C HIS A 110 21.14 5.15 -3.50
N ARG A 111 21.76 4.77 -2.40
CA ARG A 111 21.17 3.83 -1.45
C ARG A 111 21.52 4.11 -0.01
N ARG A 112 20.71 3.53 0.89
CA ARG A 112 20.97 3.38 2.32
C ARG A 112 20.62 1.97 2.77
N ASP A 113 21.45 1.39 3.62
CA ASP A 113 21.19 0.08 4.21
C ASP A 113 20.08 0.21 5.27
N ILE A 114 19.16 -0.74 5.27
CA ILE A 114 17.98 -0.79 6.15
C ILE A 114 17.95 -2.12 6.88
N LYS A 115 17.69 -2.06 8.17
CA LYS A 115 17.25 -3.21 8.95
C LYS A 115 15.73 -3.18 9.04
N TRP A 116 15.06 -4.04 8.29
CA TRP A 116 13.60 -4.15 8.37
C TRP A 116 13.19 -4.58 9.77
N LEU A 117 12.27 -3.85 10.36
CA LEU A 117 11.67 -4.13 11.67
C LEU A 117 10.39 -4.92 11.53
N GLU A 118 9.59 -4.61 10.50
CA GLU A 118 8.40 -5.34 10.08
C GLU A 118 8.07 -5.00 8.64
N THR A 119 7.51 -5.97 7.91
CA THR A 119 7.05 -5.80 6.55
C THR A 119 5.56 -6.13 6.44
N ASP A 120 4.90 -5.59 5.43
CA ASP A 120 3.48 -5.86 5.14
C ASP A 120 2.52 -5.54 6.30
N ILE A 121 2.81 -4.48 7.08
CA ILE A 121 1.91 -4.03 8.14
C ILE A 121 0.62 -3.49 7.51
N PRO A 122 -0.57 -4.02 7.84
CA PRO A 122 -1.83 -3.53 7.32
C PRO A 122 -2.03 -2.04 7.63
N ARG A 123 -2.49 -1.27 6.67
CA ARG A 123 -2.73 0.18 6.85
C ARG A 123 -3.80 0.44 7.91
N THR A 124 -4.77 -0.46 8.09
CA THR A 124 -5.80 -0.37 9.13
C THR A 124 -5.23 -0.38 10.55
N ASN A 125 -4.00 -0.85 10.74
CA ASN A 125 -3.30 -0.83 12.02
C ASN A 125 -2.81 0.57 12.43
N PHE A 126 -2.73 1.52 11.49
CA PHE A 126 -2.27 2.88 11.74
C PHE A 126 -3.45 3.83 12.00
N ASP A 127 -3.24 4.87 12.80
CA ASP A 127 -4.22 5.93 12.96
C ASP A 127 -4.38 6.75 11.67
N ARG A 128 -5.58 7.31 11.45
CA ARG A 128 -5.94 8.07 10.23
C ARG A 128 -5.00 9.23 9.94
N ASP A 129 -4.64 9.97 10.96
CA ASP A 129 -3.75 11.13 10.85
C ASP A 129 -2.30 10.75 10.52
N ILE A 130 -1.85 9.58 10.97
CA ILE A 130 -0.56 8.99 10.58
C ILE A 130 -0.61 8.58 9.11
N LEU A 131 -1.67 7.88 8.68
CA LEU A 131 -1.84 7.51 7.26
C LEU A 131 -1.91 8.72 6.35
N SER A 132 -2.61 9.79 6.75
CA SER A 132 -2.63 11.05 6.02
C SER A 132 -1.22 11.63 5.86
N SER A 133 -0.39 11.55 6.89
CA SER A 133 1.01 12.02 6.83
C SER A 133 1.89 11.13 5.93
N LEU A 134 1.58 9.84 5.83
CA LEU A 134 2.26 8.88 4.94
C LEU A 134 1.72 8.92 3.51
N GLY A 135 0.63 9.64 3.26
CA GLY A 135 0.01 9.83 1.94
C GLY A 135 0.66 10.90 1.07
N ALA A 136 1.77 11.53 1.49
CA ALA A 136 2.46 12.53 0.69
C ALA A 136 2.96 11.95 -0.65
N PHE A 137 2.75 12.68 -1.76
CA PHE A 137 3.21 12.27 -3.11
C PHE A 137 4.71 12.49 -3.35
N THR A 138 5.50 12.65 -2.31
CA THR A 138 6.95 12.84 -2.40
C THR A 138 7.69 11.50 -2.31
N THR A 139 8.80 11.38 -3.01
CA THR A 139 9.65 10.17 -2.95
C THR A 139 10.29 10.02 -1.58
N VAL A 140 10.77 11.14 -1.01
CA VAL A 140 11.40 11.17 0.32
C VAL A 140 10.93 12.40 1.08
N CYS A 141 10.37 12.21 2.28
CA CYS A 141 10.07 13.30 3.19
C CYS A 141 10.15 12.89 4.66
N GLN A 142 10.43 13.84 5.54
CA GLN A 142 10.39 13.62 6.98
C GLN A 142 8.98 13.80 7.51
N ILE A 143 8.46 12.81 8.21
CA ILE A 143 7.13 12.87 8.83
C ILE A 143 7.26 13.52 10.21
N LYS A 144 6.86 14.79 10.33
CA LYS A 144 6.95 15.58 11.56
C LYS A 144 5.62 15.78 12.27
N ARG A 145 4.49 15.64 11.53
CA ARG A 145 3.15 15.92 12.06
C ARG A 145 2.63 14.80 12.96
N ASN A 146 1.72 15.12 13.85
CA ASN A 146 0.91 14.19 14.65
C ASN A 146 1.73 13.28 15.58
N ASP A 147 2.92 13.71 16.02
CA ASP A 147 3.85 12.88 16.80
C ASP A 147 4.11 11.50 16.18
N ALA A 148 4.12 11.44 14.82
CA ALA A 148 4.13 10.22 14.05
C ALA A 148 5.30 9.31 14.44
N GLU A 149 6.50 9.85 14.64
CA GLU A 149 7.66 9.07 15.06
C GLU A 149 7.39 8.32 16.36
N THR A 150 6.99 9.04 17.40
CA THR A 150 6.72 8.46 18.73
C THR A 150 5.64 7.40 18.67
N ARG A 151 4.57 7.67 17.93
CA ARG A 151 3.40 6.77 17.82
C ARG A 151 3.74 5.53 17.02
N VAL A 152 4.41 5.65 15.88
CA VAL A 152 4.84 4.50 15.08
C VAL A 152 5.87 3.64 15.84
N ARG A 153 6.77 4.27 16.60
CA ARG A 153 7.69 3.51 17.48
C ARG A 153 6.95 2.74 18.56
N ALA A 154 5.91 3.32 19.15
CA ALA A 154 5.09 2.64 20.15
C ALA A 154 4.32 1.45 19.57
N MET A 155 3.92 1.48 18.29
CA MET A 155 3.26 0.35 17.62
C MET A 155 4.11 -0.94 17.67
N ARG A 156 5.44 -0.83 17.65
CA ARG A 156 6.34 -1.99 17.72
C ARG A 156 6.09 -2.86 18.96
N THR A 157 5.79 -2.24 20.09
CA THR A 157 5.50 -2.96 21.35
C THR A 157 4.08 -3.50 21.40
N ASN A 158 3.20 -3.03 20.51
CA ASN A 158 1.80 -3.42 20.40
C ASN A 158 1.50 -4.25 19.13
N LYS A 159 2.44 -5.12 18.73
CA LYS A 159 2.29 -5.98 17.53
C LYS A 159 1.91 -5.19 16.27
N TRP A 160 2.49 -4.01 16.12
CA TRP A 160 2.24 -3.09 15.01
C TRP A 160 0.79 -2.63 14.87
N LYS A 161 0.04 -2.60 15.96
CA LYS A 161 -1.29 -1.95 16.02
C LYS A 161 -1.18 -0.61 16.74
N SER A 162 -2.01 0.35 16.34
CA SER A 162 -2.10 1.65 17.02
C SER A 162 -2.29 1.47 18.53
N VAL A 163 -1.61 2.30 19.29
CA VAL A 163 -1.71 2.35 20.76
C VAL A 163 -2.68 3.44 21.25
N GLY A 164 -3.40 4.10 20.33
CA GLY A 164 -4.40 5.12 20.66
C GLY A 164 -3.81 6.39 21.30
N ILE A 165 -2.51 6.64 21.16
CA ILE A 165 -1.87 7.86 21.64
C ILE A 165 -2.40 9.03 20.81
N LYS A 166 -3.11 9.97 21.47
CA LYS A 166 -3.57 11.21 20.81
C LYS A 166 -2.36 12.10 20.50
N PRO A 167 -2.35 12.79 19.34
CA PRO A 167 -1.29 13.74 19.03
C PRO A 167 -1.24 14.83 20.09
N ARG A 168 -0.04 15.21 20.51
CA ARG A 168 0.15 16.39 21.32
C ARG A 168 -0.29 17.60 20.49
N VAL A 169 -1.28 18.34 20.99
CA VAL A 169 -1.61 19.64 20.42
C VAL A 169 -0.51 20.60 20.86
N THR A 170 0.61 20.62 20.14
CA THR A 170 1.54 21.74 20.22
C THR A 170 0.88 22.85 19.44
N ALA A 171 0.43 23.89 20.15
CA ALA A 171 0.16 25.18 19.54
C ALA A 171 1.43 25.52 18.73
N VAL A 172 1.28 25.75 17.44
CA VAL A 172 2.34 26.28 16.60
C VAL A 172 2.46 27.75 17.03
N GLU A 173 3.25 27.99 18.08
CA GLU A 173 3.80 29.32 18.31
C GLU A 173 4.79 29.55 17.17
N GLY A 174 4.57 30.65 16.44
CA GLY A 174 5.33 30.99 15.26
C GLY A 174 6.81 31.12 15.58
N GLU A 175 7.61 30.16 15.15
CA GLU A 175 9.01 30.41 14.87
C GLU A 175 9.10 31.03 13.46
N GLU A 176 9.15 32.38 13.44
CA GLU A 176 9.72 33.14 12.33
C GLU A 176 11.18 32.71 12.17
N GLY A 177 11.49 32.02 11.10
CA GLY A 177 12.89 31.87 10.73
C GLY A 177 13.32 30.48 10.32
N THR A 178 12.68 29.94 9.33
CA THR A 178 13.26 29.20 8.17
C THR A 178 12.10 28.98 7.22
N THR A 179 12.13 29.62 6.08
CA THR A 179 11.25 29.38 4.94
C THR A 179 11.56 27.99 4.38
N ASP A 180 11.15 26.93 5.10
CA ASP A 180 10.73 25.72 4.45
C ASP A 180 9.40 26.12 3.80
N GLU A 181 9.45 26.62 2.57
CA GLU A 181 8.27 26.79 1.74
C GLU A 181 7.65 25.39 1.66
N THR A 182 6.73 25.13 2.60
CA THR A 182 5.87 23.96 2.60
C THR A 182 5.06 24.05 1.33
N SER A 183 5.60 23.44 0.27
CA SER A 183 4.78 22.97 -0.84
C SER A 183 3.58 22.29 -0.20
N VAL A 184 2.38 22.74 -0.54
CA VAL A 184 1.15 22.06 -0.16
C VAL A 184 1.35 20.62 -0.62
N GLU A 185 1.68 19.73 0.32
CA GLU A 185 1.88 18.32 0.02
C GLU A 185 0.59 17.83 -0.60
N ALA A 186 0.60 17.55 -1.90
CA ALA A 186 -0.55 16.99 -2.58
C ALA A 186 -0.87 15.66 -1.88
N LEU A 187 -2.06 15.59 -1.28
CA LEU A 187 -2.54 14.41 -0.56
C LEU A 187 -3.07 13.39 -1.57
N ASP A 188 -2.73 12.14 -1.38
CA ASP A 188 -3.29 11.01 -2.10
C ASP A 188 -4.74 10.77 -1.64
N LEU A 189 -5.67 11.51 -2.24
CA LEU A 189 -7.10 11.45 -1.91
C LEU A 189 -7.69 10.07 -2.22
N GLU A 190 -7.19 9.40 -3.26
CA GLU A 190 -7.62 8.04 -3.59
C GLU A 190 -7.21 7.07 -2.48
N GLN A 191 -5.95 7.13 -2.03
CA GLN A 191 -5.49 6.26 -0.96
C GLN A 191 -6.21 6.54 0.36
N ILE A 192 -6.45 7.80 0.70
CA ILE A 192 -7.21 8.19 1.90
C ILE A 192 -8.63 7.62 1.83
N ALA A 193 -9.30 7.75 0.69
CA ALA A 193 -10.64 7.21 0.51
C ALA A 193 -10.66 5.68 0.65
N ARG A 194 -9.69 4.97 0.06
CA ARG A 194 -9.55 3.52 0.19
C ARG A 194 -9.31 3.08 1.64
N ASP A 195 -8.45 3.78 2.37
CA ASP A 195 -8.20 3.50 3.79
C ASP A 195 -9.49 3.64 4.63
N GLU A 196 -10.32 4.63 4.34
CA GLU A 196 -11.61 4.82 5.03
C GLU A 196 -12.63 3.73 4.66
N ILE A 197 -12.70 3.35 3.38
CA ILE A 197 -13.57 2.24 2.92
C ILE A 197 -13.13 0.94 3.60
N ALA A 198 -11.83 0.64 3.63
CA ALA A 198 -11.30 -0.55 4.29
C ALA A 198 -11.72 -0.63 5.76
N ARG A 199 -11.57 0.48 6.51
CA ARG A 199 -11.99 0.55 7.91
C ARG A 199 -13.49 0.36 8.10
N LEU A 200 -14.29 0.94 7.21
CA LEU A 200 -15.74 0.81 7.28
C LEU A 200 -16.17 -0.64 7.05
N ILE A 201 -15.57 -1.31 6.06
CA ILE A 201 -15.79 -2.73 5.80
C ILE A 201 -15.36 -3.57 7.00
N GLU A 202 -14.14 -3.36 7.52
CA GLU A 202 -13.64 -4.09 8.68
C GLU A 202 -14.53 -3.94 9.91
N ALA A 203 -15.03 -2.73 10.17
CA ALA A 203 -15.91 -2.46 11.30
C ALA A 203 -17.29 -3.11 11.18
N LYS A 204 -17.83 -3.24 9.97
CA LYS A 204 -19.20 -3.74 9.72
C LYS A 204 -19.28 -5.19 9.26
N TYR A 205 -18.26 -5.65 8.54
CA TYR A 205 -18.23 -6.94 7.84
C TYR A 205 -17.11 -7.85 8.34
N SER A 206 -16.72 -7.76 9.61
CA SER A 206 -15.78 -8.71 10.21
C SER A 206 -16.39 -10.11 10.34
N GLY A 207 -15.55 -11.13 10.33
CA GLY A 207 -16.01 -12.51 10.46
C GLY A 207 -16.90 -12.96 9.31
N HIS A 208 -18.04 -13.51 9.62
CA HIS A 208 -19.05 -13.99 8.64
C HIS A 208 -19.62 -12.86 7.75
N GLY A 209 -19.62 -11.62 8.22
CA GLY A 209 -20.03 -10.48 7.39
C GLY A 209 -19.22 -10.34 6.11
N LEU A 210 -17.94 -10.71 6.14
CA LEU A 210 -17.09 -10.63 4.94
C LEU A 210 -17.53 -11.62 3.85
N GLU A 211 -18.03 -12.79 4.23
CA GLU A 211 -18.60 -13.77 3.29
C GLU A 211 -19.81 -13.18 2.58
N LEU A 212 -20.72 -12.50 3.32
CA LEU A 212 -21.90 -11.84 2.76
C LEU A 212 -21.52 -10.70 1.81
N LEU A 213 -20.48 -9.93 2.14
CA LEU A 213 -19.99 -8.87 1.24
C LEU A 213 -19.42 -9.45 -0.06
N VAL A 214 -18.64 -10.53 0.02
CA VAL A 214 -18.09 -11.23 -1.17
C VAL A 214 -19.23 -11.79 -2.02
N GLU A 215 -20.23 -12.42 -1.38
CA GLU A 215 -21.42 -12.93 -2.05
C GLU A 215 -22.19 -11.82 -2.80
N ALA A 216 -22.41 -10.66 -2.16
CA ALA A 216 -23.07 -9.53 -2.78
C ALA A 216 -22.30 -9.00 -4.01
N VAL A 217 -20.96 -8.96 -3.92
CA VAL A 217 -20.11 -8.57 -5.06
C VAL A 217 -20.24 -9.57 -6.22
N LEU A 218 -20.23 -10.87 -5.94
CA LEU A 218 -20.37 -11.90 -6.97
C LEU A 218 -21.77 -11.85 -7.63
N ASN A 219 -22.82 -11.65 -6.83
CA ASN A 219 -24.19 -11.46 -7.36
C ASN A 219 -24.27 -10.22 -8.27
N ALA A 220 -23.66 -9.11 -7.85
CA ALA A 220 -23.60 -7.88 -8.68
C ALA A 220 -22.80 -8.08 -9.97
N GLN A 221 -21.85 -9.01 -10.01
CA GLN A 221 -21.13 -9.43 -11.20
C GLN A 221 -21.93 -10.36 -12.12
N GLY A 222 -23.12 -10.81 -11.69
CA GLY A 222 -24.03 -11.65 -12.49
C GLY A 222 -23.92 -13.16 -12.20
N PHE A 223 -23.27 -13.53 -11.11
CA PHE A 223 -23.30 -14.92 -10.65
C PHE A 223 -24.56 -15.17 -9.81
N THR A 224 -25.08 -16.39 -9.88
CA THR A 224 -26.03 -16.93 -8.90
C THR A 224 -25.22 -17.65 -7.83
N THR A 225 -25.45 -17.31 -6.58
CA THR A 225 -24.66 -17.81 -5.45
C THR A 225 -25.47 -18.75 -4.55
N HIS A 226 -24.74 -19.62 -3.86
CA HIS A 226 -25.25 -20.44 -2.77
C HIS A 226 -24.30 -20.31 -1.58
N HIS A 227 -24.80 -19.76 -0.48
CA HIS A 227 -24.05 -19.63 0.77
C HIS A 227 -24.10 -20.96 1.53
N SER A 228 -22.91 -21.49 1.87
CA SER A 228 -22.82 -22.75 2.60
C SER A 228 -23.12 -22.56 4.08
N ASN A 229 -23.88 -23.50 4.66
CA ASN A 229 -24.13 -23.53 6.10
C ASN A 229 -22.87 -23.99 6.85
N LYS A 230 -22.60 -23.39 8.01
CA LYS A 230 -21.42 -23.72 8.84
C LYS A 230 -21.44 -25.20 9.24
N GLY A 231 -20.37 -25.94 8.92
CA GLY A 231 -20.03 -27.15 9.64
C GLY A 231 -19.55 -28.39 8.88
N ALA A 232 -20.04 -28.74 7.70
CA ALA A 232 -19.73 -30.03 7.09
C ALA A 232 -19.01 -29.99 5.74
N ASP A 233 -18.81 -28.83 5.16
CA ASP A 233 -18.59 -28.70 3.71
C ASP A 233 -17.12 -28.45 3.32
N GLY A 234 -16.18 -28.93 4.11
CA GLY A 234 -14.76 -28.88 3.77
C GLY A 234 -14.16 -27.45 3.69
N GLY A 235 -14.86 -26.44 4.25
CA GLY A 235 -14.39 -25.05 4.30
C GLY A 235 -14.81 -24.19 3.10
N ILE A 236 -15.88 -24.58 2.40
CA ILE A 236 -16.53 -23.75 1.37
C ILE A 236 -17.44 -22.76 2.06
N ASP A 237 -17.32 -21.50 1.68
CA ASP A 237 -18.20 -20.46 2.19
C ASP A 237 -19.28 -20.11 1.17
N ILE A 238 -18.94 -20.04 -0.14
CA ILE A 238 -19.87 -19.71 -1.22
C ILE A 238 -19.61 -20.58 -2.45
N LEU A 239 -20.68 -21.05 -3.09
CA LEU A 239 -20.65 -21.60 -4.45
C LEU A 239 -21.28 -20.55 -5.38
N ALA A 240 -20.67 -20.32 -6.55
CA ALA A 240 -21.14 -19.35 -7.52
C ALA A 240 -21.05 -19.90 -8.95
N ALA A 241 -22.07 -19.65 -9.76
CA ALA A 241 -22.05 -19.96 -11.18
C ALA A 241 -22.91 -18.96 -11.97
N PRO A 242 -22.61 -18.69 -13.25
CA PRO A 242 -23.41 -17.80 -14.07
C PRO A 242 -24.77 -18.43 -14.46
N GLY A 243 -25.68 -17.58 -14.90
CA GLY A 243 -27.03 -17.97 -15.33
C GLY A 243 -28.05 -17.94 -14.20
N THR A 244 -29.33 -17.79 -14.56
CA THR A 244 -30.44 -17.55 -13.61
C THR A 244 -30.61 -18.65 -12.56
N LEU A 245 -30.21 -19.88 -12.87
CA LEU A 245 -30.27 -21.00 -11.96
C LEU A 245 -28.91 -21.45 -11.42
N GLY A 246 -27.83 -20.75 -11.80
CA GLY A 246 -26.49 -21.10 -11.33
C GLY A 246 -25.95 -22.42 -11.90
N PHE A 247 -26.35 -22.83 -13.11
CA PHE A 247 -25.88 -24.05 -13.74
C PHE A 247 -24.84 -23.80 -14.85
N GLY A 248 -24.52 -22.52 -15.11
CA GLY A 248 -23.53 -22.14 -16.13
C GLY A 248 -22.09 -22.44 -15.70
N GLU A 249 -21.18 -22.28 -16.66
CA GLU A 249 -19.73 -22.38 -16.45
C GLU A 249 -19.08 -21.01 -16.59
N PRO A 250 -18.02 -20.72 -15.83
CA PRO A 250 -17.35 -21.59 -14.84
C PRO A 250 -18.11 -21.68 -13.51
N ARG A 251 -18.05 -22.84 -12.87
CA ARG A 251 -18.50 -23.04 -11.50
C ARG A 251 -17.39 -22.67 -10.54
N ILE A 252 -17.68 -21.80 -9.60
CA ILE A 252 -16.69 -21.23 -8.69
C ILE A 252 -16.92 -21.69 -7.26
N CYS A 253 -15.89 -22.21 -6.63
CA CYS A 253 -15.83 -22.49 -5.20
C CYS A 253 -15.10 -21.36 -4.50
N VAL A 254 -15.72 -20.72 -3.50
CA VAL A 254 -15.16 -19.56 -2.80
C VAL A 254 -14.91 -19.90 -1.34
N GLN A 255 -13.72 -19.52 -0.87
CA GLN A 255 -13.37 -19.56 0.54
C GLN A 255 -12.95 -18.16 1.00
N VAL A 256 -13.51 -17.69 2.12
CA VAL A 256 -13.30 -16.36 2.68
C VAL A 256 -12.67 -16.43 4.06
N LYS A 257 -11.65 -15.66 4.30
CA LYS A 257 -10.94 -15.54 5.59
C LYS A 257 -10.84 -14.07 6.00
N SER A 258 -11.51 -13.75 7.09
CA SER A 258 -11.57 -12.37 7.63
C SER A 258 -10.40 -12.01 8.55
N GLN A 259 -9.43 -12.90 8.72
CA GLN A 259 -8.27 -12.66 9.59
C GLN A 259 -7.38 -11.55 9.06
N ASP A 260 -6.74 -10.78 9.95
CA ASP A 260 -5.81 -9.68 9.63
C ASP A 260 -4.40 -10.19 9.23
N THR A 261 -4.14 -11.48 9.37
CA THR A 261 -2.83 -12.08 9.10
C THR A 261 -2.81 -12.77 7.74
N PRO A 262 -1.69 -12.66 7.00
CA PRO A 262 -1.58 -13.30 5.69
C PRO A 262 -1.74 -14.82 5.75
N LEU A 263 -2.50 -15.37 4.80
CA LEU A 263 -2.74 -16.81 4.68
C LEU A 263 -1.51 -17.59 4.28
N GLU A 264 -1.44 -18.81 4.84
CA GLU A 264 -0.40 -19.79 4.49
C GLU A 264 -0.86 -20.71 3.35
N ARG A 265 0.13 -21.36 2.72
CA ARG A 265 -0.09 -22.28 1.59
C ARG A 265 -1.10 -23.38 1.86
N GLN A 266 -1.15 -23.88 3.08
CA GLN A 266 -2.07 -24.96 3.45
C GLN A 266 -3.54 -24.66 3.11
N VAL A 267 -3.97 -23.41 3.28
CA VAL A 267 -5.35 -22.99 2.97
C VAL A 267 -5.61 -23.01 1.46
N LEU A 268 -4.63 -22.64 0.65
CA LEU A 268 -4.72 -22.75 -0.82
C LEU A 268 -4.82 -24.21 -1.26
N ASP A 269 -3.99 -25.09 -0.69
CA ASP A 269 -4.03 -26.53 -1.01
C ASP A 269 -5.37 -27.16 -0.61
N GLN A 270 -5.96 -26.72 0.51
CA GLN A 270 -7.32 -27.12 0.93
C GLN A 270 -8.38 -26.68 -0.08
N LEU A 271 -8.36 -25.41 -0.53
CA LEU A 271 -9.29 -24.93 -1.55
C LEU A 271 -9.21 -25.77 -2.83
N VAL A 272 -7.99 -26.05 -3.32
CA VAL A 272 -7.79 -26.85 -4.54
C VAL A 272 -8.37 -28.27 -4.37
N GLY A 273 -8.21 -28.88 -3.20
CA GLY A 273 -8.82 -30.17 -2.88
C GLY A 273 -10.35 -30.12 -2.85
N THR A 274 -10.89 -29.08 -2.24
CA THR A 274 -12.33 -28.87 -2.11
C THR A 274 -12.99 -28.62 -3.46
N MET A 275 -12.37 -27.86 -4.37
CA MET A 275 -12.85 -27.65 -5.74
C MET A 275 -13.14 -28.98 -6.46
N GLN A 276 -12.26 -29.97 -6.31
CA GLN A 276 -12.44 -31.29 -6.92
C GLN A 276 -13.66 -32.04 -6.31
N HIS A 277 -13.83 -31.92 -5.00
CA HIS A 277 -14.92 -32.58 -4.29
C HIS A 277 -16.31 -32.08 -4.73
N VAL A 278 -16.44 -30.75 -4.96
CA VAL A 278 -17.74 -30.15 -5.37
C VAL A 278 -17.88 -29.97 -6.88
N GLY A 279 -16.93 -30.44 -7.65
CA GLY A 279 -16.95 -30.30 -9.11
C GLY A 279 -16.89 -28.85 -9.60
N ALA A 280 -16.16 -27.99 -8.88
CA ALA A 280 -15.93 -26.60 -9.29
C ALA A 280 -14.79 -26.53 -10.31
N ASP A 281 -14.98 -25.70 -11.34
CA ASP A 281 -13.96 -25.46 -12.39
C ASP A 281 -12.86 -24.53 -11.87
N GLN A 282 -13.25 -23.55 -11.05
CA GLN A 282 -12.37 -22.49 -10.54
C GLN A 282 -12.56 -22.28 -9.03
N GLY A 283 -11.51 -21.77 -8.39
CA GLY A 283 -11.51 -21.39 -6.98
C GLY A 283 -11.22 -19.90 -6.80
N LEU A 284 -11.90 -19.30 -5.84
CA LEU A 284 -11.62 -17.96 -5.36
C LEU A 284 -11.28 -18.04 -3.86
N LEU A 285 -10.06 -17.63 -3.50
CA LEU A 285 -9.64 -17.50 -2.12
C LEU A 285 -9.59 -16.03 -1.75
N VAL A 286 -10.42 -15.62 -0.83
CA VAL A 286 -10.48 -14.24 -0.32
C VAL A 286 -9.86 -14.19 1.07
N CYS A 287 -8.93 -13.26 1.29
CA CYS A 287 -8.37 -13.05 2.61
C CYS A 287 -8.12 -11.57 2.89
N TRP A 288 -8.76 -11.07 3.97
CA TRP A 288 -8.59 -9.67 4.36
C TRP A 288 -7.13 -9.31 4.68
N GLY A 289 -6.41 -10.16 5.40
CA GLY A 289 -4.99 -9.98 5.72
C GLY A 289 -4.00 -10.33 4.59
N GLY A 290 -4.50 -10.70 3.41
CA GLY A 290 -3.68 -11.04 2.25
C GLY A 290 -3.03 -12.42 2.31
N PHE A 291 -1.92 -12.59 1.60
CA PHE A 291 -1.31 -13.90 1.34
C PHE A 291 0.20 -13.87 1.55
N LYS A 292 0.75 -14.92 2.15
CA LYS A 292 2.20 -15.09 2.25
C LYS A 292 2.84 -15.30 0.87
N LYS A 293 4.12 -14.95 0.73
CA LYS A 293 4.91 -15.14 -0.49
C LYS A 293 4.84 -16.60 -1.01
N THR A 294 4.77 -17.57 -0.10
CA THR A 294 4.64 -19.00 -0.43
C THR A 294 3.34 -19.32 -1.18
N VAL A 295 2.25 -18.58 -0.91
CA VAL A 295 0.97 -18.70 -1.65
C VAL A 295 1.08 -18.05 -3.01
N LEU A 296 1.64 -16.84 -3.06
CA LEU A 296 1.78 -16.06 -4.30
C LEU A 296 2.67 -16.75 -5.33
N ASN A 297 3.70 -17.47 -4.88
CA ASN A 297 4.59 -18.23 -5.75
C ASN A 297 3.90 -19.41 -6.47
N GLU A 298 2.75 -19.89 -5.97
CA GLU A 298 1.96 -20.92 -6.63
C GLU A 298 1.01 -20.37 -7.72
N LEU A 299 0.74 -19.05 -7.73
CA LEU A 299 -0.21 -18.46 -8.67
C LEU A 299 0.09 -18.74 -10.15
N PRO A 300 1.35 -18.68 -10.64
CA PRO A 300 1.62 -18.98 -12.04
C PRO A 300 1.16 -20.39 -12.45
N ARG A 301 1.31 -21.37 -11.53
CA ARG A 301 0.88 -22.75 -11.74
C ARG A 301 -0.64 -22.92 -11.70
N LEU A 302 -1.32 -22.11 -10.88
CA LEU A 302 -2.76 -22.18 -10.65
C LEU A 302 -3.53 -21.09 -11.43
N PHE A 303 -2.87 -20.36 -12.32
CA PHE A 303 -3.42 -19.18 -12.96
C PHE A 303 -4.80 -19.38 -13.60
N PHE A 304 -5.06 -20.52 -14.25
CA PHE A 304 -6.33 -20.82 -14.89
C PHE A 304 -7.36 -21.46 -13.96
N LYS A 305 -6.98 -21.77 -12.71
CA LYS A 305 -7.82 -22.49 -11.75
C LYS A 305 -8.19 -21.69 -10.53
N VAL A 306 -7.29 -20.80 -10.02
CA VAL A 306 -7.51 -20.10 -8.76
C VAL A 306 -7.23 -18.61 -8.93
N ARG A 307 -8.07 -17.79 -8.27
CA ARG A 307 -7.84 -16.37 -8.03
C ARG A 307 -7.72 -16.10 -6.54
N LEU A 308 -6.89 -15.14 -6.20
CA LEU A 308 -6.74 -14.64 -4.85
C LEU A 308 -7.27 -13.21 -4.82
N TRP A 309 -8.10 -12.91 -3.85
CA TRP A 309 -8.51 -11.54 -3.53
C TRP A 309 -8.01 -11.19 -2.14
N ASP A 310 -7.11 -10.24 -2.04
CA ASP A 310 -6.80 -9.58 -0.78
C ASP A 310 -7.81 -8.45 -0.48
N GLN A 311 -7.57 -7.69 0.58
CA GLN A 311 -8.39 -6.54 0.94
C GLN A 311 -8.57 -5.54 -0.21
N ASN A 312 -7.52 -5.30 -0.99
CA ASN A 312 -7.55 -4.32 -2.08
C ASN A 312 -8.31 -4.83 -3.29
N ASP A 313 -8.08 -6.11 -3.64
CA ASP A 313 -8.82 -6.76 -4.72
C ASP A 313 -10.31 -6.75 -4.42
N LEU A 314 -10.70 -7.08 -3.17
CA LEU A 314 -12.11 -7.05 -2.76
C LEU A 314 -12.68 -5.64 -2.85
N ILE A 315 -11.96 -4.61 -2.38
CA ILE A 315 -12.41 -3.21 -2.47
C ILE A 315 -12.52 -2.78 -3.94
N ASP A 316 -11.59 -3.16 -4.81
CA ASP A 316 -11.64 -2.84 -6.23
C ASP A 316 -12.88 -3.46 -6.91
N HIS A 317 -13.15 -4.74 -6.64
CA HIS A 317 -14.34 -5.41 -7.13
C HIS A 317 -15.64 -4.83 -6.56
N PHE A 318 -15.65 -4.49 -5.27
CA PHE A 318 -16.78 -3.83 -4.62
C PHE A 318 -17.08 -2.47 -5.26
N LEU A 319 -16.06 -1.63 -5.45
CA LEU A 319 -16.21 -0.31 -6.09
C LEU A 319 -16.67 -0.42 -7.55
N ALA A 320 -16.16 -1.39 -8.31
CA ALA A 320 -16.53 -1.62 -9.68
C ALA A 320 -18.00 -2.02 -9.84
N GLN A 321 -18.59 -2.66 -8.85
CA GLN A 321 -19.98 -3.11 -8.86
C GLN A 321 -20.91 -2.25 -7.99
N TYR A 322 -20.42 -1.19 -7.35
CA TYR A 322 -21.15 -0.43 -6.32
C TYR A 322 -22.57 -0.02 -6.73
N ASP A 323 -22.76 0.43 -7.97
CA ASP A 323 -24.07 0.88 -8.45
C ASP A 323 -25.08 -0.26 -8.65
N LYS A 324 -24.62 -1.53 -8.71
CA LYS A 324 -25.44 -2.72 -8.89
C LYS A 324 -25.72 -3.47 -7.57
N LEU A 325 -25.05 -3.04 -6.49
CA LEU A 325 -25.30 -3.59 -5.16
C LEU A 325 -26.70 -3.20 -4.69
N ASP A 326 -27.30 -4.01 -3.81
CA ASP A 326 -28.60 -3.70 -3.22
C ASP A 326 -28.58 -2.42 -2.38
N GLU A 327 -29.76 -1.85 -2.15
CA GLU A 327 -29.91 -0.56 -1.46
C GLU A 327 -29.48 -0.62 0.01
N ASP A 328 -29.71 -1.75 0.68
CA ASP A 328 -29.37 -1.91 2.08
C ASP A 328 -27.86 -1.92 2.26
N LEU A 329 -27.13 -2.67 1.42
CA LEU A 329 -25.67 -2.68 1.44
C LEU A 329 -25.08 -1.29 1.10
N ARG A 330 -25.66 -0.59 0.12
CA ARG A 330 -25.22 0.79 -0.20
C ARG A 330 -25.52 1.78 0.92
N ALA A 331 -26.60 1.58 1.68
CA ALA A 331 -26.91 2.38 2.85
C ALA A 331 -25.95 2.11 4.01
N GLU A 332 -25.50 0.88 4.16
CA GLU A 332 -24.51 0.50 5.17
C GLU A 332 -23.11 1.03 4.83
N ILE A 333 -22.71 1.02 3.55
CA ILE A 333 -21.44 1.56 3.06
C ILE A 333 -21.73 2.71 2.09
N PRO A 334 -22.14 3.90 2.60
CA PRO A 334 -22.54 5.00 1.74
C PRO A 334 -21.33 5.66 1.09
N LEU A 335 -21.17 5.49 -0.23
CA LEU A 335 -20.10 6.10 -0.99
C LEU A 335 -20.62 7.16 -1.96
N LYS A 336 -19.80 8.17 -2.24
CA LYS A 336 -20.06 9.21 -3.22
C LYS A 336 -18.88 9.33 -4.18
N ARG A 337 -19.15 9.29 -5.48
CA ARG A 337 -18.12 9.60 -6.50
C ARG A 337 -17.89 11.11 -6.54
N ILE A 338 -16.63 11.51 -6.54
CA ILE A 338 -16.19 12.89 -6.69
C ILE A 338 -15.13 12.98 -7.80
N TRP A 339 -15.12 14.10 -8.50
CA TRP A 339 -14.00 14.46 -9.37
C TRP A 339 -12.95 15.15 -8.52
N ALA A 340 -11.72 14.68 -8.58
CA ALA A 340 -10.58 15.33 -7.94
C ALA A 340 -9.53 15.66 -9.01
N VAL A 341 -8.77 16.72 -8.78
CA VAL A 341 -7.61 17.01 -9.63
C VAL A 341 -6.60 15.90 -9.41
N ALA A 342 -6.23 15.20 -10.48
CA ALA A 342 -5.14 14.25 -10.39
C ALA A 342 -3.87 14.99 -9.95
N ALA A 343 -3.21 14.50 -8.91
CA ALA A 343 -1.90 15.02 -8.58
C ALA A 343 -1.00 14.78 -9.80
N GLN A 344 -0.50 15.85 -10.41
CA GLN A 344 0.45 15.74 -11.51
C GLN A 344 1.68 15.03 -10.97
N SER A 345 1.87 13.81 -11.38
CA SER A 345 3.05 13.05 -11.06
C SER A 345 4.18 13.58 -11.93
N GLN A 346 5.28 13.88 -11.28
CA GLN A 346 6.47 14.50 -11.86
C GLN A 346 7.16 13.67 -12.96
N GLU A 347 6.67 12.47 -13.26
CA GLU A 347 7.29 11.52 -14.18
C GLU A 347 6.58 11.40 -15.54
N GLU A 348 5.42 12.05 -15.76
CA GLU A 348 4.75 12.04 -17.08
C GLU A 348 5.53 12.83 -18.16
N ASP A 349 6.49 13.66 -17.77
CA ASP A 349 7.32 14.44 -18.68
C ASP A 349 8.56 13.69 -19.23
N GLU A 350 8.81 12.44 -18.83
CA GLU A 350 10.01 11.69 -19.24
C GLU A 350 9.79 10.69 -20.38
N GLN A 351 8.55 10.48 -20.87
CA GLN A 351 8.24 9.45 -21.89
C GLN A 351 7.71 9.99 -23.24
N ASP A 352 7.88 11.29 -23.55
CA ASP A 352 7.62 11.79 -24.92
C ASP A 352 8.88 12.40 -25.56
#